data_f78bff68f9f4f2084e5672e14e64c83a
#
_entry.id   f78bff68f9f4f2084e5672e14e64c83a
#
_cell.length_a   1.000
_cell.length_b   1.000
_cell.length_c   1.000
_cell.angle_alpha   90.00
_cell.angle_beta   90.00
_cell.angle_gamma   90.00
#
_symmetry.space_group_name_H-M   'P 1'
#
loop_
_entity.id
_entity.type
_entity.pdbx_description
1 polymer ?
#
loop_
_entity_poly.entity_id
_entity_poly.type
_entity_poly.pdbx_seq_one_letter_code
_entity_poly.pdbx_strand_id
1 'polypeptide(L)'
;NLKGRSFLTLKDFTKEEISYLLDLAADLKAKKKKGITGNSLKGKNVALIFEKPSTRTRCSFTIGCIDEGGHPEYLGKDDIQLGHKESVEDTARVLGRMFDGIEFRGFKQETVEKLAKYSGVPVWNGLTDEYHPTQILADFLTLREQFGKLEGLHFVYVGDGRNNMANSLMIGSAKMGLHFTILAPKVLWPTDELVSLCQGYAKESGATITISDQLDAVKDADAIYTDVWCSMGEEDKAAERIALLQPYQVNHELFARTGKHTTILMH
;
A
#
# COMPACT_ATOMS: atom_id res chain seq x y z
N ASN A 1 -12.33 17.27 3.65
CA ASN A 1 -13.33 16.60 2.83
C ASN A 1 -12.64 15.82 1.71
N LEU A 2 -12.78 14.49 1.73
CA LEU A 2 -12.14 13.57 0.76
C LEU A 2 -13.03 13.24 -0.44
N LYS A 3 -14.24 13.79 -0.51
CA LYS A 3 -15.19 13.53 -1.60
C LYS A 3 -14.59 13.92 -2.96
N GLY A 4 -14.59 12.97 -3.89
CA GLY A 4 -14.08 13.16 -5.25
C GLY A 4 -12.55 13.11 -5.40
N ARG A 5 -11.80 12.95 -4.30
CA ARG A 5 -10.34 12.84 -4.36
C ARG A 5 -9.92 11.42 -4.73
N SER A 6 -8.91 11.33 -5.57
CA SER A 6 -8.22 10.08 -5.88
C SER A 6 -7.24 9.70 -4.76
N PHE A 7 -6.95 8.40 -4.62
CA PHE A 7 -6.03 7.86 -3.63
C PHE A 7 -4.90 7.11 -4.34
N LEU A 8 -3.89 7.85 -4.79
CA LEU A 8 -2.81 7.33 -5.64
C LEU A 8 -1.55 6.99 -4.85
N THR A 9 -1.22 7.83 -3.88
CA THR A 9 -0.12 7.64 -2.93
C THR A 9 -0.47 8.27 -1.59
N LEU A 10 0.19 7.84 -0.52
CA LEU A 10 0.05 8.48 0.79
C LEU A 10 0.72 9.87 0.87
N LYS A 11 1.54 10.23 -0.12
CA LYS A 11 2.15 11.56 -0.21
C LYS A 11 1.11 12.68 -0.23
N ASP A 12 -0.03 12.42 -0.85
CA ASP A 12 -1.08 13.41 -1.12
C ASP A 12 -2.04 13.62 0.06
N PHE A 13 -1.84 12.90 1.16
CA PHE A 13 -2.74 12.91 2.32
C PHE A 13 -2.04 13.37 3.59
N THR A 14 -2.76 14.12 4.43
CA THR A 14 -2.26 14.53 5.73
C THR A 14 -2.41 13.40 6.76
N LYS A 15 -1.73 13.54 7.91
CA LYS A 15 -1.88 12.62 9.04
C LYS A 15 -3.34 12.47 9.48
N GLU A 16 -4.06 13.58 9.55
CA GLU A 16 -5.48 13.64 9.94
C GLU A 16 -6.37 12.92 8.92
N GLU A 17 -6.09 13.09 7.64
CA GLU A 17 -6.83 12.41 6.56
C GLU A 17 -6.59 10.90 6.58
N ILE A 18 -5.34 10.46 6.80
CA ILE A 18 -5.00 9.04 6.95
C ILE A 18 -5.69 8.47 8.20
N SER A 19 -5.64 9.18 9.33
CA SER A 19 -6.32 8.79 10.57
C SER A 19 -7.83 8.63 10.36
N TYR A 20 -8.46 9.58 9.66
CA TYR A 20 -9.87 9.51 9.31
C TYR A 20 -10.19 8.23 8.48
N LEU A 21 -9.35 7.91 7.49
CA LEU A 21 -9.54 6.68 6.68
C LEU A 21 -9.41 5.41 7.53
N LEU A 22 -8.48 5.39 8.49
CA LEU A 22 -8.32 4.26 9.41
C LEU A 22 -9.53 4.13 10.36
N ASP A 23 -10.09 5.25 10.85
CA ASP A 23 -11.26 5.25 11.71
C ASP A 23 -12.50 4.76 10.96
N LEU A 24 -12.67 5.22 9.72
CA LEU A 24 -13.73 4.76 8.82
C LEU A 24 -13.60 3.26 8.55
N ALA A 25 -12.39 2.78 8.25
CA ALA A 25 -12.14 1.36 8.02
C ALA A 25 -12.46 0.51 9.25
N ALA A 26 -12.11 0.97 10.45
CA ALA A 26 -12.44 0.30 11.71
C ALA A 26 -13.96 0.23 11.95
N ASP A 27 -14.69 1.33 11.70
CA ASP A 27 -16.15 1.38 11.81
C ASP A 27 -16.83 0.42 10.83
N LEU A 28 -16.44 0.45 9.55
CA LEU A 28 -16.97 -0.44 8.52
C LEU A 28 -16.67 -1.91 8.83
N LYS A 29 -15.45 -2.24 9.31
CA LYS A 29 -15.08 -3.57 9.78
C LYS A 29 -15.96 -4.03 10.94
N ALA A 30 -16.24 -3.17 11.89
CA ALA A 30 -17.12 -3.47 13.04
C ALA A 30 -18.57 -3.70 12.60
N LYS A 31 -19.09 -2.89 11.67
CA LYS A 31 -20.43 -3.07 11.08
C LYS A 31 -20.53 -4.39 10.34
N LYS A 32 -19.56 -4.71 9.48
CA LYS A 32 -19.52 -5.99 8.76
C LYS A 32 -19.54 -7.19 9.70
N LYS A 33 -18.76 -7.18 10.78
CA LYS A 33 -18.79 -8.25 11.82
C LYS A 33 -20.14 -8.41 12.48
N LYS A 34 -20.96 -7.36 12.55
CA LYS A 34 -22.34 -7.39 13.09
C LYS A 34 -23.39 -7.73 12.03
N GLY A 35 -23.00 -8.04 10.79
CA GLY A 35 -23.92 -8.29 9.69
C GLY A 35 -24.66 -7.03 9.20
N ILE A 36 -24.17 -5.84 9.50
CA ILE A 36 -24.75 -4.57 9.07
C ILE A 36 -24.15 -4.20 7.71
N THR A 37 -24.98 -4.17 6.68
CA THR A 37 -24.62 -3.68 5.34
C THR A 37 -24.78 -2.17 5.26
N GLY A 38 -23.90 -1.52 4.48
CA GLY A 38 -23.98 -0.09 4.21
C GLY A 38 -24.80 0.24 2.96
N ASN A 39 -24.85 1.52 2.67
CA ASN A 39 -25.51 2.04 1.46
C ASN A 39 -24.77 3.25 0.87
N SER A 40 -23.53 3.48 1.29
CA SER A 40 -22.71 4.63 0.88
C SER A 40 -22.43 4.65 -0.62
N LEU A 41 -22.43 3.48 -1.28
CA LEU A 41 -22.22 3.31 -2.71
C LEU A 41 -23.51 2.89 -3.45
N LYS A 42 -24.68 3.05 -2.83
CA LYS A 42 -25.96 2.69 -3.48
C LYS A 42 -26.13 3.42 -4.82
N GLY A 43 -26.33 2.64 -5.88
CA GLY A 43 -26.49 3.16 -7.25
C GLY A 43 -25.18 3.63 -7.89
N LYS A 44 -24.02 3.29 -7.31
CA LYS A 44 -22.71 3.58 -7.85
C LYS A 44 -22.11 2.37 -8.54
N ASN A 45 -21.48 2.61 -9.68
CA ASN A 45 -20.74 1.60 -10.45
C ASN A 45 -19.24 1.90 -10.30
N VAL A 46 -18.45 0.87 -9.96
CA VAL A 46 -17.00 0.99 -9.75
C VAL A 46 -16.29 0.04 -10.71
N ALA A 47 -15.42 0.59 -11.56
CA ALA A 47 -14.55 -0.21 -12.40
C ALA A 47 -13.34 -0.73 -11.61
N LEU A 48 -13.05 -2.03 -11.72
CA LEU A 48 -11.89 -2.67 -11.11
C LEU A 48 -10.95 -3.13 -12.22
N ILE A 49 -9.93 -2.32 -12.51
CA ILE A 49 -9.00 -2.53 -13.63
C ILE A 49 -7.74 -3.27 -13.15
N PHE A 50 -7.44 -4.42 -13.75
CA PHE A 50 -6.33 -5.27 -13.38
C PHE A 50 -5.42 -5.62 -14.57
N GLU A 51 -4.24 -4.99 -14.64
CA GLU A 51 -3.15 -5.44 -15.53
C GLU A 51 -2.37 -6.61 -14.90
N LYS A 52 -2.36 -6.69 -13.56
CA LYS A 52 -1.75 -7.78 -12.78
C LYS A 52 -2.82 -8.56 -12.02
N PRO A 53 -2.80 -9.90 -12.05
CA PRO A 53 -3.76 -10.70 -11.28
C PRO A 53 -3.58 -10.48 -9.78
N SER A 54 -4.67 -10.53 -9.04
CA SER A 54 -4.66 -10.47 -7.57
C SER A 54 -5.94 -11.07 -7.01
N THR A 55 -5.81 -12.02 -6.11
CA THR A 55 -6.95 -12.58 -5.38
C THR A 55 -7.45 -11.61 -4.32
N ARG A 56 -6.54 -11.13 -3.45
CA ARG A 56 -6.90 -10.29 -2.30
C ARG A 56 -7.45 -8.93 -2.71
N THR A 57 -6.76 -8.20 -3.57
CA THR A 57 -7.19 -6.88 -4.02
C THR A 57 -8.52 -6.95 -4.75
N ARG A 58 -8.67 -7.88 -5.69
CA ARG A 58 -9.95 -8.10 -6.38
C ARG A 58 -11.10 -8.38 -5.42
N CYS A 59 -10.94 -9.35 -4.53
CA CYS A 59 -11.99 -9.69 -3.56
C CYS A 59 -12.30 -8.54 -2.61
N SER A 60 -11.29 -7.83 -2.12
CA SER A 60 -11.48 -6.72 -1.17
C SER A 60 -12.30 -5.58 -1.78
N PHE A 61 -11.95 -5.13 -2.99
CA PHE A 61 -12.69 -4.07 -3.67
C PHE A 61 -14.08 -4.53 -4.09
N THR A 62 -14.21 -5.76 -4.62
CA THR A 62 -15.51 -6.33 -4.99
C THR A 62 -16.45 -6.39 -3.80
N ILE A 63 -16.03 -7.01 -2.70
CA ILE A 63 -16.88 -7.20 -1.53
C ILE A 63 -17.11 -5.88 -0.79
N GLY A 64 -16.10 -5.01 -0.68
CA GLY A 64 -16.28 -3.69 -0.07
C GLY A 64 -17.30 -2.83 -0.82
N CYS A 65 -17.29 -2.88 -2.15
CA CYS A 65 -18.27 -2.19 -2.99
C CYS A 65 -19.69 -2.76 -2.78
N ILE A 66 -19.82 -4.09 -2.78
CA ILE A 66 -21.13 -4.76 -2.58
C ILE A 66 -21.67 -4.50 -1.17
N ASP A 67 -20.83 -4.61 -0.14
CA ASP A 67 -21.24 -4.36 1.26
C ASP A 67 -21.82 -2.95 1.46
N GLU A 68 -21.38 -1.98 0.65
CA GLU A 68 -21.88 -0.59 0.66
C GLU A 68 -22.95 -0.30 -0.40
N GLY A 69 -23.51 -1.34 -1.03
CA GLY A 69 -24.63 -1.25 -1.99
C GLY A 69 -24.25 -0.80 -3.39
N GLY A 70 -22.97 -0.81 -3.74
CA GLY A 70 -22.46 -0.49 -5.07
C GLY A 70 -22.40 -1.70 -5.99
N HIS A 71 -22.06 -1.47 -7.24
CA HIS A 71 -21.87 -2.48 -8.27
C HIS A 71 -20.42 -2.45 -8.79
N PRO A 72 -19.59 -3.45 -8.48
CA PRO A 72 -18.23 -3.56 -9.01
C PRO A 72 -18.23 -4.28 -10.36
N GLU A 73 -17.51 -3.75 -11.33
CA GLU A 73 -17.24 -4.39 -12.63
C GLU A 73 -15.76 -4.70 -12.77
N TYR A 74 -15.43 -5.97 -12.93
CA TYR A 74 -14.04 -6.40 -13.10
C TYR A 74 -13.63 -6.32 -14.57
N LEU A 75 -12.52 -5.62 -14.81
CA LEU A 75 -11.91 -5.42 -16.12
C LEU A 75 -10.46 -5.91 -16.09
N GLY A 76 -10.26 -7.17 -16.48
CA GLY A 76 -8.94 -7.77 -16.60
C GLY A 76 -8.19 -7.26 -17.84
N LYS A 77 -6.90 -7.59 -17.93
CA LYS A 77 -6.05 -7.11 -19.04
C LYS A 77 -6.54 -7.57 -20.43
N ASP A 78 -7.27 -8.69 -20.49
CA ASP A 78 -7.79 -9.26 -21.73
C ASP A 78 -9.21 -8.72 -22.06
N ASP A 79 -9.85 -8.01 -21.12
CA ASP A 79 -11.19 -7.45 -21.26
C ASP A 79 -11.18 -6.02 -21.81
N ILE A 80 -10.05 -5.31 -21.69
CA ILE A 80 -9.91 -3.90 -22.09
C ILE A 80 -8.66 -3.67 -22.94
N GLN A 81 -8.66 -2.55 -23.68
CA GLN A 81 -7.59 -2.19 -24.62
C GLN A 81 -6.63 -1.14 -24.05
N LEU A 82 -6.54 -1.02 -22.72
CA LEU A 82 -5.78 0.01 -22.02
C LEU A 82 -4.30 0.06 -22.48
N GLY A 83 -3.91 1.18 -23.08
CA GLY A 83 -2.54 1.41 -23.53
C GLY A 83 -2.09 0.61 -24.77
N HIS A 84 -2.98 -0.14 -25.41
CA HIS A 84 -2.68 -0.92 -26.62
C HIS A 84 -3.24 -0.29 -27.89
N LYS A 85 -4.53 -0.46 -28.16
CA LYS A 85 -5.21 0.14 -29.33
C LYS A 85 -5.77 1.52 -29.00
N GLU A 86 -5.91 1.83 -27.75
CA GLU A 86 -6.46 3.06 -27.22
C GLU A 86 -5.48 3.68 -26.22
N SER A 87 -5.38 5.01 -26.18
CA SER A 87 -4.55 5.70 -25.18
C SER A 87 -5.16 5.54 -23.79
N VAL A 88 -4.31 5.59 -22.74
CA VAL A 88 -4.80 5.59 -21.35
C VAL A 88 -5.75 6.76 -21.11
N GLU A 89 -5.46 7.91 -21.70
CA GLU A 89 -6.27 9.13 -21.60
C GLU A 89 -7.67 8.96 -22.19
N ASP A 90 -7.78 8.28 -23.31
CA ASP A 90 -9.09 8.06 -23.98
C ASP A 90 -9.89 7.00 -23.23
N THR A 91 -9.28 5.89 -22.86
CA THR A 91 -9.91 4.89 -21.98
C THR A 91 -10.39 5.53 -20.68
N ALA A 92 -9.59 6.40 -20.05
CA ALA A 92 -9.99 7.12 -18.84
C ALA A 92 -11.26 7.97 -19.05
N ARG A 93 -11.32 8.74 -20.14
CA ARG A 93 -12.50 9.55 -20.48
C ARG A 93 -13.75 8.70 -20.71
N VAL A 94 -13.61 7.57 -21.40
CA VAL A 94 -14.72 6.65 -21.64
C VAL A 94 -15.23 6.05 -20.34
N LEU A 95 -14.32 5.49 -19.51
CA LEU A 95 -14.70 4.88 -18.24
C LEU A 95 -15.30 5.90 -17.27
N GLY A 96 -14.78 7.12 -17.23
CA GLY A 96 -15.33 8.19 -16.41
C GLY A 96 -16.74 8.66 -16.79
N ARG A 97 -17.24 8.28 -17.98
CA ARG A 97 -18.64 8.49 -18.38
C ARG A 97 -19.57 7.35 -18.00
N MET A 98 -19.02 6.19 -17.68
CA MET A 98 -19.78 4.97 -17.37
C MET A 98 -19.76 4.66 -15.88
N PHE A 99 -18.64 4.94 -15.20
CA PHE A 99 -18.40 4.57 -13.81
C PHE A 99 -18.32 5.80 -12.89
N ASP A 100 -18.63 5.60 -11.62
CA ASP A 100 -18.56 6.61 -10.57
C ASP A 100 -17.19 6.62 -9.84
N GLY A 101 -16.38 5.61 -10.07
CA GLY A 101 -15.03 5.48 -9.51
C GLY A 101 -14.26 4.34 -10.19
N ILE A 102 -12.94 4.38 -10.08
CA ILE A 102 -12.04 3.42 -10.73
C ILE A 102 -11.01 2.93 -9.71
N GLU A 103 -10.89 1.63 -9.53
CA GLU A 103 -9.73 1.00 -8.93
C GLU A 103 -8.78 0.54 -10.03
N PHE A 104 -7.49 0.70 -9.82
CA PHE A 104 -6.45 0.27 -10.75
C PHE A 104 -5.36 -0.50 -10.04
N ARG A 105 -5.06 -1.70 -10.56
CA ARG A 105 -3.90 -2.48 -10.18
C ARG A 105 -3.08 -2.84 -11.42
N GLY A 106 -1.86 -2.34 -11.49
CA GLY A 106 -1.03 -2.52 -12.67
C GLY A 106 0.45 -2.32 -12.44
N PHE A 107 1.14 -1.88 -13.47
CA PHE A 107 2.58 -1.70 -13.47
C PHE A 107 2.98 -0.26 -13.18
N LYS A 108 2.69 0.66 -14.10
CA LYS A 108 3.21 2.02 -14.06
C LYS A 108 2.37 2.95 -13.19
N GLN A 109 3.03 3.71 -12.33
CA GLN A 109 2.39 4.79 -11.57
C GLN A 109 1.80 5.85 -12.51
N GLU A 110 2.48 6.18 -13.61
CA GLU A 110 1.97 7.11 -14.63
C GLU A 110 0.59 6.70 -15.16
N THR A 111 0.31 5.40 -15.31
CA THR A 111 -0.99 4.92 -15.80
C THR A 111 -2.11 5.28 -14.83
N VAL A 112 -1.95 5.03 -13.54
CA VAL A 112 -2.98 5.37 -12.54
C VAL A 112 -3.15 6.88 -12.39
N GLU A 113 -2.07 7.64 -12.53
CA GLU A 113 -2.12 9.12 -12.51
C GLU A 113 -2.88 9.68 -13.72
N LYS A 114 -2.67 9.12 -14.91
CA LYS A 114 -3.45 9.48 -16.11
C LYS A 114 -4.92 9.11 -15.97
N LEU A 115 -5.24 7.93 -15.43
CA LEU A 115 -6.62 7.55 -15.11
C LEU A 115 -7.27 8.59 -14.19
N ALA A 116 -6.59 8.99 -13.11
CA ALA A 116 -7.09 10.00 -12.18
C ALA A 116 -7.27 11.37 -12.84
N LYS A 117 -6.34 11.77 -13.69
CA LYS A 117 -6.34 13.09 -14.35
C LYS A 117 -7.45 13.22 -15.40
N TYR A 118 -7.74 12.16 -16.16
CA TYR A 118 -8.58 12.26 -17.35
C TYR A 118 -9.97 11.63 -17.21
N SER A 119 -10.20 10.77 -16.19
CA SER A 119 -11.51 10.13 -16.02
C SER A 119 -12.60 11.08 -15.50
N GLY A 120 -12.22 12.06 -14.67
CA GLY A 120 -13.19 12.93 -14.00
C GLY A 120 -13.91 12.28 -12.80
N VAL A 121 -13.50 11.07 -12.41
CA VAL A 121 -14.01 10.34 -11.24
C VAL A 121 -12.86 9.97 -10.31
N PRO A 122 -13.12 9.67 -9.02
CA PRO A 122 -12.09 9.21 -8.10
C PRO A 122 -11.41 7.93 -8.58
N VAL A 123 -10.10 7.87 -8.44
CA VAL A 123 -9.29 6.71 -8.79
C VAL A 123 -8.50 6.25 -7.57
N TRP A 124 -8.51 4.93 -7.29
CA TRP A 124 -7.79 4.31 -6.20
C TRP A 124 -6.69 3.40 -6.73
N ASN A 125 -5.48 3.62 -6.24
CA ASN A 125 -4.32 2.79 -6.58
C ASN A 125 -4.34 1.50 -5.75
N GLY A 126 -4.76 0.40 -6.35
CA GLY A 126 -4.73 -0.93 -5.76
C GLY A 126 -3.35 -1.57 -5.75
N LEU A 127 -2.44 -1.14 -6.59
CA LEU A 127 -0.99 -1.38 -6.61
C LEU A 127 -0.39 -0.89 -7.93
N THR A 128 0.77 -0.26 -7.85
CA THR A 128 1.70 -0.07 -8.96
C THR A 128 3.09 -0.58 -8.58
N ASP A 129 4.05 -0.53 -9.49
CA ASP A 129 5.45 -0.88 -9.20
C ASP A 129 6.08 0.06 -8.17
N GLU A 130 5.58 1.29 -8.04
CA GLU A 130 6.10 2.31 -7.14
C GLU A 130 5.39 2.38 -5.79
N TYR A 131 4.06 2.17 -5.75
CA TYR A 131 3.25 2.35 -4.53
C TYR A 131 2.12 1.35 -4.40
N HIS A 132 1.75 1.09 -3.13
CA HIS A 132 0.59 0.28 -2.76
C HIS A 132 -0.14 0.90 -1.55
N PRO A 133 -0.73 2.11 -1.70
CA PRO A 133 -1.23 2.88 -0.56
C PRO A 133 -2.39 2.22 0.19
N THR A 134 -3.25 1.48 -0.51
CA THR A 134 -4.39 0.78 0.12
C THR A 134 -3.94 -0.33 1.07
N GLN A 135 -2.83 -1.03 0.76
CA GLN A 135 -2.25 -2.03 1.65
C GLN A 135 -1.75 -1.38 2.96
N ILE A 136 -1.18 -0.17 2.88
CA ILE A 136 -0.67 0.51 4.07
C ILE A 136 -1.79 0.86 5.05
N LEU A 137 -2.98 1.22 4.57
CA LEU A 137 -4.15 1.42 5.43
C LEU A 137 -4.51 0.13 6.18
N ALA A 138 -4.47 -1.02 5.51
CA ALA A 138 -4.72 -2.32 6.14
C ALA A 138 -3.65 -2.67 7.18
N ASP A 139 -2.37 -2.44 6.86
CA ASP A 139 -1.24 -2.69 7.75
C ASP A 139 -1.30 -1.81 8.99
N PHE A 140 -1.60 -0.51 8.82
CA PHE A 140 -1.72 0.42 9.93
C PHE A 140 -2.94 0.15 10.80
N LEU A 141 -4.06 -0.27 10.22
CA LEU A 141 -5.20 -0.73 11.00
C LEU A 141 -4.83 -1.96 11.84
N THR A 142 -4.10 -2.91 11.26
CA THR A 142 -3.61 -4.11 11.96
C THR A 142 -2.68 -3.74 13.11
N LEU A 143 -1.70 -2.85 12.89
CA LEU A 143 -0.81 -2.35 13.95
C LEU A 143 -1.60 -1.65 15.06
N ARG A 144 -2.57 -0.81 14.69
CA ARG A 144 -3.41 -0.10 15.66
C ARG A 144 -4.29 -1.06 16.47
N GLU A 145 -4.83 -2.09 15.85
CA GLU A 145 -5.61 -3.13 16.55
C GLU A 145 -4.74 -3.94 17.52
N GLN A 146 -3.49 -4.22 17.13
CA GLN A 146 -2.56 -5.01 17.95
C GLN A 146 -1.98 -4.21 19.12
N PHE A 147 -1.60 -2.95 18.89
CA PHE A 147 -0.84 -2.15 19.86
C PHE A 147 -1.64 -0.98 20.47
N GLY A 148 -2.85 -0.72 20.02
CA GLY A 148 -3.70 0.41 20.44
C GLY A 148 -3.27 1.78 19.93
N LYS A 149 -2.16 1.87 19.20
CA LYS A 149 -1.57 3.12 18.69
C LYS A 149 -0.74 2.86 17.44
N LEU A 150 -0.30 3.93 16.78
CA LEU A 150 0.72 3.91 15.72
C LEU A 150 1.96 4.70 16.14
N GLU A 151 1.77 5.90 16.70
CA GLU A 151 2.90 6.76 17.11
C GLU A 151 3.88 6.05 18.02
N GLY A 152 5.17 6.22 17.72
CA GLY A 152 6.28 5.69 18.51
C GLY A 152 6.49 4.18 18.39
N LEU A 153 5.72 3.45 17.58
CA LEU A 153 6.02 2.05 17.28
C LEU A 153 7.30 1.96 16.46
N HIS A 154 8.17 1.01 16.81
CA HIS A 154 9.33 0.66 15.98
C HIS A 154 8.93 -0.40 14.96
N PHE A 155 8.83 0.00 13.71
CA PHE A 155 8.38 -0.80 12.59
C PHE A 155 9.51 -1.03 11.60
N VAL A 156 9.88 -2.27 11.35
CA VAL A 156 11.03 -2.63 10.52
C VAL A 156 10.57 -3.36 9.27
N TYR A 157 10.89 -2.84 8.11
CA TYR A 157 10.77 -3.55 6.84
C TYR A 157 12.07 -4.26 6.51
N VAL A 158 12.01 -5.54 6.19
CA VAL A 158 13.17 -6.38 5.87
C VAL A 158 13.01 -6.96 4.46
N GLY A 159 13.89 -6.59 3.54
CA GLY A 159 13.83 -7.10 2.16
C GLY A 159 14.35 -6.11 1.12
N ASP A 160 13.73 -6.08 -0.08
CA ASP A 160 14.06 -5.08 -1.11
C ASP A 160 13.49 -3.71 -0.72
N GLY A 161 14.36 -2.82 -0.28
CA GLY A 161 13.99 -1.47 0.16
C GLY A 161 13.55 -0.53 -0.96
N ARG A 162 13.53 -0.99 -2.22
CA ARG A 162 13.11 -0.20 -3.39
C ARG A 162 11.73 -0.56 -3.90
N ASN A 163 11.11 -1.61 -3.35
CA ASN A 163 9.80 -2.05 -3.83
C ASN A 163 8.66 -1.12 -3.36
N ASN A 164 7.48 -1.32 -3.95
CA ASN A 164 6.30 -0.51 -3.68
C ASN A 164 5.85 -0.54 -2.21
N MET A 165 6.03 -1.68 -1.52
CA MET A 165 5.67 -1.81 -0.10
C MET A 165 6.64 -1.02 0.78
N ALA A 166 7.96 -1.16 0.57
CA ALA A 166 8.97 -0.38 1.29
C ALA A 166 8.73 1.13 1.12
N ASN A 167 8.49 1.59 -0.12
CA ASN A 167 8.21 2.99 -0.42
C ASN A 167 6.96 3.48 0.31
N SER A 168 5.87 2.74 0.22
CA SER A 168 4.58 3.16 0.78
C SER A 168 4.56 3.09 2.31
N LEU A 169 5.19 2.06 2.91
CA LEU A 169 5.35 1.94 4.36
C LEU A 169 6.20 3.07 4.93
N MET A 170 7.29 3.45 4.24
CA MET A 170 8.15 4.54 4.67
C MET A 170 7.41 5.88 4.67
N ILE A 171 6.67 6.19 3.59
CA ILE A 171 5.86 7.41 3.51
C ILE A 171 4.80 7.44 4.61
N GLY A 172 4.02 6.37 4.74
CA GLY A 172 2.97 6.28 5.74
C GLY A 172 3.51 6.39 7.16
N SER A 173 4.59 5.66 7.48
CA SER A 173 5.22 5.69 8.80
C SER A 173 5.76 7.08 9.14
N ALA A 174 6.42 7.74 8.18
CA ALA A 174 6.93 9.09 8.35
C ALA A 174 5.82 10.10 8.68
N LYS A 175 4.64 9.95 8.06
CA LYS A 175 3.48 10.84 8.32
C LYS A 175 2.76 10.49 9.62
N MET A 176 2.70 9.21 9.99
CA MET A 176 1.92 8.75 11.14
C MET A 176 2.70 8.65 12.45
N GLY A 177 3.97 9.08 12.46
CA GLY A 177 4.77 9.14 13.68
C GLY A 177 5.37 7.81 14.13
N LEU A 178 5.52 6.82 13.24
CA LEU A 178 6.23 5.58 13.53
C LEU A 178 7.76 5.76 13.37
N HIS A 179 8.53 5.05 14.18
CA HIS A 179 9.96 4.89 13.95
C HIS A 179 10.15 3.77 12.94
N PHE A 180 10.44 4.12 11.69
CA PHE A 180 10.50 3.17 10.58
C PHE A 180 11.93 2.90 10.16
N THR A 181 12.27 1.62 10.04
CA THR A 181 13.58 1.17 9.60
C THR A 181 13.44 0.30 8.36
N ILE A 182 14.23 0.58 7.33
CA ILE A 182 14.46 -0.35 6.21
C ILE A 182 15.76 -1.10 6.48
N LEU A 183 15.67 -2.40 6.62
CA LEU A 183 16.79 -3.32 6.72
C LEU A 183 16.97 -4.05 5.40
N ALA A 184 18.00 -3.67 4.65
CA ALA A 184 18.27 -4.17 3.30
C ALA A 184 19.77 -4.07 2.97
N PRO A 185 20.30 -4.91 2.05
CA PRO A 185 21.64 -4.69 1.50
C PRO A 185 21.70 -3.34 0.78
N LYS A 186 22.86 -2.67 0.83
CA LYS A 186 23.02 -1.29 0.30
C LYS A 186 22.55 -1.11 -1.15
N VAL A 187 22.75 -2.11 -2.00
CA VAL A 187 22.32 -2.07 -3.40
C VAL A 187 20.79 -2.07 -3.59
N LEU A 188 20.06 -2.41 -2.54
CA LEU A 188 18.59 -2.43 -2.49
C LEU A 188 18.01 -1.34 -1.56
N TRP A 189 18.76 -0.31 -1.24
CA TRP A 189 18.25 0.83 -0.48
C TRP A 189 17.30 1.68 -1.34
N PRO A 190 16.32 2.32 -0.73
CA PRO A 190 15.44 3.28 -1.42
C PRO A 190 16.26 4.44 -1.97
N THR A 191 15.66 5.21 -2.88
CA THR A 191 16.31 6.39 -3.44
C THR A 191 16.49 7.47 -2.38
N ASP A 192 17.61 8.22 -2.46
CA ASP A 192 17.91 9.32 -1.54
C ASP A 192 16.82 10.41 -1.58
N GLU A 193 16.20 10.62 -2.73
CA GLU A 193 15.10 11.56 -2.90
C GLU A 193 13.90 11.17 -2.03
N LEU A 194 13.48 9.90 -2.09
CA LEU A 194 12.35 9.42 -1.29
C LEU A 194 12.67 9.41 0.21
N VAL A 195 13.89 9.03 0.59
CA VAL A 195 14.35 9.07 1.99
C VAL A 195 14.31 10.50 2.52
N SER A 196 14.85 11.46 1.76
CA SER A 196 14.86 12.89 2.14
C SER A 196 13.44 13.44 2.30
N LEU A 197 12.52 13.09 1.38
CA LEU A 197 11.12 13.48 1.47
C LEU A 197 10.48 12.93 2.75
N CYS A 198 10.69 11.65 3.06
CA CYS A 198 10.14 11.01 4.26
C CYS A 198 10.76 11.57 5.55
N GLN A 199 12.04 11.92 5.54
CA GLN A 199 12.68 12.63 6.66
C GLN A 199 12.04 14.01 6.90
N GLY A 200 11.59 14.69 5.84
CA GLY A 200 10.81 15.93 5.95
C GLY A 200 9.50 15.70 6.71
N TYR A 201 8.70 14.71 6.30
CA TYR A 201 7.46 14.34 7.01
C TYR A 201 7.71 13.89 8.45
N ALA A 202 8.79 13.16 8.68
CA ALA A 202 9.16 12.67 10.01
C ALA A 202 9.44 13.80 11.01
N LYS A 203 10.06 14.91 10.56
CA LYS A 203 10.27 16.10 11.40
C LYS A 203 8.97 16.72 11.92
N GLU A 204 7.92 16.66 11.10
CA GLU A 204 6.61 17.21 11.46
C GLU A 204 5.83 16.27 12.42
N SER A 205 5.93 14.96 12.21
CA SER A 205 5.16 13.95 12.92
C SER A 205 5.83 13.40 14.19
N GLY A 206 7.14 13.67 14.38
CA GLY A 206 7.94 13.04 15.44
C GLY A 206 8.43 11.62 15.10
N ALA A 207 8.24 11.16 13.85
CA ALA A 207 8.78 9.89 13.37
C ALA A 207 10.31 9.93 13.22
N THR A 208 10.92 8.76 13.06
CA THR A 208 12.30 8.61 12.58
C THR A 208 12.34 7.66 11.40
N ILE A 209 13.20 7.96 10.41
CA ILE A 209 13.42 7.11 9.24
C ILE A 209 14.88 6.67 9.24
N THR A 210 15.10 5.38 9.33
CA THR A 210 16.43 4.75 9.37
C THR A 210 16.58 3.77 8.20
N ILE A 211 17.74 3.80 7.54
CA ILE A 211 18.12 2.83 6.52
C ILE A 211 19.37 2.13 6.99
N SER A 212 19.39 0.80 7.01
CA SER A 212 20.51 0.01 7.54
C SER A 212 20.72 -1.28 6.77
N ASP A 213 21.96 -1.73 6.73
CA ASP A 213 22.37 -3.05 6.28
C ASP A 213 22.76 -3.98 7.46
N GLN A 214 22.67 -3.50 8.69
CA GLN A 214 23.05 -4.24 9.90
C GLN A 214 21.85 -4.96 10.53
N LEU A 215 21.95 -6.28 10.73
CA LEU A 215 20.84 -7.09 11.26
C LEU A 215 20.34 -6.63 12.63
N ASP A 216 21.20 -6.00 13.42
CA ASP A 216 20.81 -5.46 14.74
C ASP A 216 19.88 -4.24 14.66
N ALA A 217 19.62 -3.72 13.46
CA ALA A 217 18.61 -2.67 13.25
C ALA A 217 17.17 -3.12 13.60
N VAL A 218 16.92 -4.43 13.77
CA VAL A 218 15.65 -4.96 14.30
C VAL A 218 15.51 -4.89 15.82
N LYS A 219 16.56 -4.47 16.55
CA LYS A 219 16.52 -4.40 18.00
C LYS A 219 15.34 -3.54 18.47
N ASP A 220 14.63 -4.04 19.47
CA ASP A 220 13.44 -3.40 20.05
C ASP A 220 12.27 -3.17 19.06
N ALA A 221 12.24 -3.83 17.89
CA ALA A 221 11.15 -3.73 16.95
C ALA A 221 9.83 -4.25 17.53
N ASP A 222 8.75 -3.50 17.32
CA ASP A 222 7.39 -3.90 17.67
C ASP A 222 6.79 -4.79 16.57
N ALA A 223 7.11 -4.49 15.31
CA ALA A 223 6.69 -5.28 14.15
C ALA A 223 7.81 -5.39 13.12
N ILE A 224 7.93 -6.57 12.51
CA ILE A 224 8.78 -6.82 11.34
C ILE A 224 7.86 -7.11 10.16
N TYR A 225 8.06 -6.39 9.06
CA TYR A 225 7.39 -6.58 7.80
C TYR A 225 8.36 -7.16 6.77
N THR A 226 7.93 -8.14 6.03
CA THR A 226 8.68 -8.63 4.86
C THR A 226 7.75 -8.79 3.67
N ASP A 227 8.31 -8.86 2.48
CA ASP A 227 7.57 -9.07 1.24
C ASP A 227 8.36 -10.03 0.34
N VAL A 228 7.83 -10.36 -0.83
CA VAL A 228 8.51 -11.20 -1.81
C VAL A 228 9.87 -10.62 -2.19
N TRP A 229 10.86 -11.49 -2.39
CA TRP A 229 12.20 -11.09 -2.79
C TRP A 229 12.31 -10.80 -4.29
N CYS A 230 11.38 -11.33 -5.06
CA CYS A 230 11.28 -11.11 -6.49
C CYS A 230 9.84 -10.72 -6.83
N SER A 231 9.66 -9.54 -7.40
CA SER A 231 8.35 -9.04 -7.81
C SER A 231 7.86 -9.73 -9.08
N MET A 232 6.54 -9.76 -9.28
CA MET A 232 5.95 -10.24 -10.54
C MET A 232 6.51 -9.47 -11.74
N GLY A 233 7.04 -10.19 -12.73
CA GLY A 233 7.68 -9.63 -13.91
C GLY A 233 9.20 -9.46 -13.79
N GLU A 234 9.81 -9.91 -12.69
CA GLU A 234 11.26 -9.89 -12.47
C GLU A 234 11.82 -11.31 -12.22
N GLU A 235 11.13 -12.35 -12.67
CA GLU A 235 11.48 -13.75 -12.41
C GLU A 235 12.88 -14.12 -12.94
N ASP A 236 13.35 -13.44 -13.98
CA ASP A 236 14.70 -13.57 -14.54
C ASP A 236 15.80 -13.14 -13.54
N LYS A 237 15.47 -12.30 -12.57
CA LYS A 237 16.39 -11.81 -11.52
C LYS A 237 16.31 -12.60 -10.22
N ALA A 238 15.49 -13.65 -10.15
CA ALA A 238 15.21 -14.38 -8.91
C ALA A 238 16.47 -14.90 -8.23
N ALA A 239 17.40 -15.51 -8.98
CA ALA A 239 18.63 -16.04 -8.42
C ALA A 239 19.54 -14.97 -7.80
N GLU A 240 19.65 -13.81 -8.45
CA GLU A 240 20.41 -12.67 -7.93
C GLU A 240 19.75 -12.10 -6.65
N ARG A 241 18.42 -11.94 -6.67
CA ARG A 241 17.66 -11.44 -5.51
C ARG A 241 17.79 -12.38 -4.31
N ILE A 242 17.69 -13.70 -4.53
CA ILE A 242 17.86 -14.68 -3.46
C ILE A 242 19.27 -14.57 -2.85
N ALA A 243 20.31 -14.49 -3.67
CA ALA A 243 21.68 -14.38 -3.17
C ALA A 243 21.89 -13.11 -2.32
N LEU A 244 21.32 -11.98 -2.75
CA LEU A 244 21.42 -10.71 -2.02
C LEU A 244 20.62 -10.69 -0.71
N LEU A 245 19.43 -11.30 -0.71
CA LEU A 245 18.51 -11.21 0.41
C LEU A 245 18.58 -12.39 1.38
N GLN A 246 19.25 -13.47 1.01
CA GLN A 246 19.43 -14.64 1.89
C GLN A 246 19.95 -14.27 3.31
N PRO A 247 20.93 -13.37 3.46
CA PRO A 247 21.38 -12.93 4.81
C PRO A 247 20.32 -12.17 5.60
N TYR A 248 19.30 -11.64 4.93
CA TYR A 248 18.20 -10.84 5.51
C TYR A 248 16.90 -11.64 5.64
N GLN A 249 16.96 -12.97 5.54
CA GLN A 249 15.79 -13.80 5.69
C GLN A 249 15.14 -13.59 7.07
N VAL A 250 13.82 -13.33 7.05
CA VAL A 250 13.04 -13.22 8.29
C VAL A 250 12.80 -14.64 8.83
N ASN A 251 13.54 -14.98 9.86
CA ASN A 251 13.54 -16.27 10.53
C ASN A 251 13.62 -16.11 12.06
N HIS A 252 13.65 -17.22 12.79
CA HIS A 252 13.74 -17.19 14.26
C HIS A 252 14.99 -16.48 14.79
N GLU A 253 16.12 -16.57 14.08
CA GLU A 253 17.36 -15.90 14.50
C GLU A 253 17.21 -14.37 14.40
N LEU A 254 16.64 -13.86 13.30
CA LEU A 254 16.38 -12.44 13.15
C LEU A 254 15.38 -11.93 14.20
N PHE A 255 14.31 -12.72 14.46
CA PHE A 255 13.36 -12.38 15.52
C PHE A 255 13.99 -12.35 16.91
N ALA A 256 14.90 -13.27 17.24
CA ALA A 256 15.61 -13.26 18.50
C ALA A 256 16.43 -11.99 18.72
N ARG A 257 16.94 -11.37 17.63
CA ARG A 257 17.69 -10.10 17.70
C ARG A 257 16.83 -8.91 18.13
N THR A 258 15.50 -9.00 18.02
CA THR A 258 14.61 -7.93 18.52
C THR A 258 14.67 -7.78 20.04
N GLY A 259 14.97 -8.85 20.78
CA GLY A 259 14.92 -8.88 22.22
C GLY A 259 13.52 -8.77 22.82
N LYS A 260 12.47 -8.79 21.98
CA LYS A 260 11.07 -8.69 22.39
C LYS A 260 10.27 -9.93 22.00
N HIS A 261 9.54 -10.50 22.97
CA HIS A 261 8.62 -11.61 22.71
C HIS A 261 7.27 -11.16 22.10
N THR A 262 7.01 -9.85 22.12
CA THR A 262 5.76 -9.25 21.59
C THR A 262 5.87 -8.76 20.16
N THR A 263 7.05 -8.89 19.56
CA THR A 263 7.24 -8.52 18.14
C THR A 263 6.35 -9.38 17.24
N ILE A 264 5.61 -8.74 16.34
CA ILE A 264 4.77 -9.44 15.36
C ILE A 264 5.42 -9.47 14.00
N LEU A 265 5.08 -10.52 13.23
CA LEU A 265 5.41 -10.62 11.80
C LEU A 265 4.23 -10.11 10.97
N MET A 266 4.56 -9.31 9.97
CA MET A 266 3.61 -8.84 8.95
C MET A 266 4.15 -9.13 7.54
N HIS A 267 3.23 -9.32 6.59
CA HIS A 267 3.56 -9.59 5.19
C HIS A 267 2.46 -9.02 4.28
#